data_8003a087a6754a1147e3843ea7537c45
#
_entry.id   8003a087a6754a1147e3843ea7537c45
#
_cell.length_a   1.000
_cell.length_b   1.000
_cell.length_c   1.000
_cell.angle_alpha   90.00
_cell.angle_beta   90.00
_cell.angle_gamma   90.00
#
_symmetry.space_group_name_H-M   'P 1'
#
loop_
_entity.id
_entity.type
_entity.pdbx_description
1 polymer ?
#
loop_
_entity_poly.entity_id
_entity_poly.type
_entity_poly.pdbx_seq_one_letter_code
_entity_poly.pdbx_strand_id
1 'polypeptide(L)'
;MFNPFSSTKRLLGTGALLAAGWWTFLAPLETDSANPVNETENGSFDHKSELLDNANHFRLWARQTLAHYTSSPTPFGENEQKNFRPALRIGTLHVNDLNLPKFQKEKVLFLMREFGRQCDLIALQGMEPNQQEVLVEWIAELAQQNMDYGYLAGPNVGRAGQQRQFAFIYNKSKLETDRTQLYTLKDPQDLILFDPLVAWFRVRGIDPSRAFTFTLVNMELSDPAFGKEQNLLEEIVQSIRNDGRREDDIILAGSFECAVQNIPLCNDGWLGVLGDMPTDPSFQKRRDNILIQSRTTEEFLGKGEVFDFLRAYNLTVQEAIQISQHLPAWGEFSALEGGFQ
;
A
#
# COMPACT_ATOMS: atom_id res chain seq x y z
N MET A 1 -51.53 -32.30 -9.74
CA MET A 1 -52.32 -32.41 -10.99
C MET A 1 -51.66 -31.54 -12.04
N PHE A 2 -51.19 -32.23 -13.09
CA PHE A 2 -50.87 -31.76 -14.45
C PHE A 2 -49.74 -30.70 -14.68
N ASN A 3 -48.57 -31.21 -15.03
CA ASN A 3 -47.76 -30.79 -16.17
C ASN A 3 -48.53 -31.21 -17.46
N PRO A 4 -48.32 -30.74 -18.73
CA PRO A 4 -47.02 -30.81 -19.40
C PRO A 4 -46.80 -29.91 -20.64
N PHE A 5 -45.63 -30.17 -21.28
CA PHE A 5 -45.20 -30.06 -22.71
C PHE A 5 -44.76 -28.68 -23.22
N SER A 6 -43.53 -28.59 -23.54
CA SER A 6 -42.62 -29.03 -24.62
C SER A 6 -42.79 -28.23 -25.90
N SER A 7 -41.75 -27.65 -26.41
CA SER A 7 -41.09 -28.15 -27.60
C SER A 7 -39.94 -27.21 -28.10
N THR A 8 -38.89 -27.85 -28.33
CA THR A 8 -37.70 -27.61 -29.20
C THR A 8 -38.02 -26.91 -30.49
N LYS A 9 -37.13 -26.00 -30.91
CA LYS A 9 -36.64 -25.97 -32.31
C LYS A 9 -35.23 -25.36 -32.39
N ARG A 10 -34.30 -26.21 -32.81
CA ARG A 10 -32.97 -25.84 -33.35
C ARG A 10 -33.17 -25.23 -34.75
N LEU A 11 -32.34 -24.28 -35.08
CA LEU A 11 -31.91 -24.09 -36.49
C LEU A 11 -30.48 -23.63 -36.54
N LEU A 12 -29.70 -24.43 -37.23
CA LEU A 12 -28.36 -24.25 -37.68
C LEU A 12 -28.33 -23.29 -38.91
N GLY A 13 -27.24 -22.58 -39.08
CA GLY A 13 -26.95 -21.86 -40.34
C GLY A 13 -25.65 -21.07 -40.20
N THR A 14 -24.52 -21.73 -40.41
CA THR A 14 -23.49 -21.49 -41.47
C THR A 14 -23.31 -20.03 -41.84
N GLY A 15 -22.16 -19.38 -41.53
CA GLY A 15 -20.94 -19.47 -42.29
C GLY A 15 -20.80 -18.29 -43.22
N ALA A 16 -19.75 -17.48 -43.04
CA ALA A 16 -18.89 -17.02 -44.14
C ALA A 16 -17.82 -16.05 -43.61
N LEU A 17 -16.61 -16.43 -43.84
CA LEU A 17 -15.40 -15.62 -43.90
C LEU A 17 -15.53 -14.54 -45.00
N LEU A 18 -15.01 -13.34 -44.73
CA LEU A 18 -14.38 -12.52 -45.75
C LEU A 18 -13.22 -11.72 -45.18
N ALA A 19 -12.08 -11.99 -45.75
CA ALA A 19 -10.81 -11.31 -45.56
C ALA A 19 -10.69 -10.10 -46.48
N ALA A 20 -9.72 -9.28 -46.14
CA ALA A 20 -8.93 -8.42 -47.03
C ALA A 20 -9.45 -7.01 -47.36
N GLY A 21 -8.56 -6.07 -47.17
CA GLY A 21 -8.64 -4.72 -47.71
C GLY A 21 -7.48 -3.82 -47.28
N TRP A 22 -6.27 -4.17 -47.71
CA TRP A 22 -5.14 -3.23 -47.74
C TRP A 22 -5.39 -2.16 -48.80
N TRP A 23 -5.26 -0.89 -48.41
CA TRP A 23 -5.03 0.19 -49.39
C TRP A 23 -3.89 1.08 -48.93
N THR A 24 -2.77 0.88 -49.57
CA THR A 24 -1.65 1.81 -49.73
C THR A 24 -2.06 2.98 -50.60
N PHE A 25 -1.79 4.20 -50.17
CA PHE A 25 -1.71 5.37 -51.03
C PHE A 25 -0.27 5.87 -51.10
N LEU A 26 0.37 5.57 -52.20
CA LEU A 26 1.53 6.28 -52.73
C LEU A 26 1.00 7.38 -53.66
N ALA A 27 1.51 8.59 -53.53
CA ALA A 27 1.47 9.60 -54.60
C ALA A 27 2.73 10.49 -54.52
N PRO A 28 3.19 11.07 -55.64
CA PRO A 28 4.60 11.10 -55.92
C PRO A 28 5.29 12.46 -55.67
N LEU A 29 6.61 12.37 -55.76
CA LEU A 29 7.60 13.42 -55.72
C LEU A 29 7.37 14.48 -56.81
N GLU A 30 7.46 15.72 -56.49
CA GLU A 30 7.95 16.77 -57.41
C GLU A 30 9.23 17.39 -56.83
N THR A 31 10.23 17.37 -57.67
CA THR A 31 11.55 17.98 -57.51
C THR A 31 11.49 19.46 -57.87
N ASP A 32 12.07 20.31 -57.03
CA ASP A 32 12.71 21.48 -57.58
C ASP A 32 13.96 21.90 -56.73
N SER A 33 14.89 22.43 -57.43
CA SER A 33 16.31 22.51 -57.26
C SER A 33 16.80 23.73 -56.46
N ALA A 34 18.00 23.53 -55.89
CA ALA A 34 19.12 24.49 -55.73
C ALA A 34 19.20 25.36 -54.44
N ASN A 35 20.10 25.18 -53.59
CA ASN A 35 21.51 25.47 -53.45
C ASN A 35 21.98 25.43 -51.97
N PRO A 36 23.24 25.26 -51.67
CA PRO A 36 23.72 24.71 -50.42
C PRO A 36 24.08 25.78 -49.39
N VAL A 37 23.77 25.51 -48.12
CA VAL A 37 24.39 26.23 -46.96
C VAL A 37 24.71 25.24 -45.87
N ASN A 38 26.00 25.05 -45.65
CA ASN A 38 26.73 24.64 -44.45
C ASN A 38 26.18 23.54 -43.53
N GLU A 39 26.96 22.48 -43.51
CA GLU A 39 27.10 21.51 -42.43
C GLU A 39 27.31 22.20 -41.07
N THR A 40 26.44 21.94 -40.10
CA THR A 40 26.76 21.98 -38.72
C THR A 40 26.19 20.72 -38.05
N GLU A 41 27.08 19.88 -37.62
CA GLU A 41 27.04 18.82 -36.61
C GLU A 41 25.66 18.27 -36.23
N ASN A 42 25.30 17.12 -36.74
CA ASN A 42 24.32 16.21 -36.20
C ASN A 42 24.86 15.55 -34.93
N GLY A 43 24.62 16.18 -33.79
CA GLY A 43 24.65 15.50 -32.48
C GLY A 43 23.40 14.63 -32.35
N SER A 44 23.44 13.38 -32.80
CA SER A 44 22.47 12.38 -32.34
C SER A 44 22.79 12.10 -30.86
N PHE A 45 22.12 12.83 -29.97
CA PHE A 45 22.12 12.50 -28.56
C PHE A 45 21.54 11.10 -28.40
N ASP A 46 22.39 10.17 -27.98
CA ASP A 46 22.04 8.79 -27.69
C ASP A 46 21.26 8.75 -26.36
N HIS A 47 19.98 9.00 -26.46
CA HIS A 47 19.03 8.99 -25.35
C HIS A 47 19.03 7.67 -24.57
N LYS A 48 19.56 6.60 -25.17
CA LYS A 48 19.64 5.27 -24.56
C LYS A 48 20.86 5.13 -23.64
N SER A 49 21.96 5.77 -23.95
CA SER A 49 23.17 5.78 -23.09
C SER A 49 22.94 6.63 -21.85
N GLU A 50 22.26 7.76 -21.98
CA GLU A 50 21.94 8.66 -20.87
C GLU A 50 20.95 8.05 -19.88
N LEU A 51 19.97 7.27 -20.36
CA LEU A 51 19.04 6.52 -19.51
C LEU A 51 19.73 5.36 -18.76
N LEU A 52 20.68 4.68 -19.41
CA LEU A 52 21.47 3.60 -18.77
C LEU A 52 22.47 4.14 -17.75
N ASP A 53 23.08 5.29 -18.01
CA ASP A 53 23.98 5.94 -17.06
C ASP A 53 23.23 6.49 -15.85
N ASN A 54 22.07 7.08 -16.04
CA ASN A 54 21.21 7.53 -14.93
C ASN A 54 20.70 6.35 -14.07
N ALA A 55 20.33 5.22 -14.67
CA ALA A 55 19.93 4.01 -13.95
C ALA A 55 21.10 3.40 -13.15
N ASN A 56 22.30 3.38 -13.72
CA ASN A 56 23.50 2.89 -13.03
C ASN A 56 23.96 3.86 -11.92
N HIS A 57 23.88 5.15 -12.15
CA HIS A 57 24.16 6.16 -11.12
C HIS A 57 23.19 6.06 -9.93
N PHE A 58 21.91 5.83 -10.21
CA PHE A 58 20.89 5.61 -9.19
C PHE A 58 21.13 4.31 -8.40
N ARG A 59 21.50 3.21 -9.07
CA ARG A 59 21.85 1.93 -8.41
C ARG A 59 23.09 2.03 -7.54
N LEU A 60 24.11 2.73 -7.98
CA LEU A 60 25.34 2.96 -7.19
C LEU A 60 25.06 3.86 -5.98
N TRP A 61 24.33 4.92 -6.18
CA TRP A 61 23.91 5.82 -5.13
C TRP A 61 23.00 5.13 -4.10
N ALA A 62 21.99 4.36 -4.54
CA ALA A 62 21.15 3.58 -3.66
C ALA A 62 21.95 2.60 -2.79
N ARG A 63 22.96 1.93 -3.37
CA ARG A 63 23.87 1.05 -2.62
C ARG A 63 24.72 1.80 -1.59
N GLN A 64 25.21 3.00 -1.91
CA GLN A 64 26.00 3.81 -1.00
C GLN A 64 25.16 4.42 0.13
N THR A 65 23.95 4.86 -0.16
CA THR A 65 23.04 5.44 0.84
C THR A 65 22.49 4.36 1.77
N LEU A 66 22.16 3.17 1.24
CA LEU A 66 21.80 2.00 2.03
C LEU A 66 22.91 1.55 2.97
N ALA A 67 24.20 1.67 2.57
CA ALA A 67 25.32 1.35 3.44
C ALA A 67 25.42 2.28 4.66
N HIS A 68 24.90 3.50 4.57
CA HIS A 68 24.81 4.42 5.71
C HIS A 68 23.57 4.16 6.60
N TYR A 69 22.48 3.67 6.05
CA TYR A 69 21.27 3.30 6.81
C TYR A 69 21.30 1.86 7.36
N THR A 70 22.04 0.97 6.70
CA THR A 70 22.42 -0.33 7.22
C THR A 70 23.79 -0.24 7.86
N SER A 71 24.00 0.69 8.81
CA SER A 71 25.08 0.50 9.76
C SER A 71 24.82 -0.88 10.38
N SER A 72 25.69 -1.83 10.03
CA SER A 72 25.66 -3.18 10.54
C SER A 72 25.41 -3.09 12.04
N PRO A 73 24.51 -3.92 12.60
CA PRO A 73 24.49 -4.07 14.03
C PRO A 73 25.93 -4.40 14.41
N THR A 74 26.57 -3.57 15.24
CA THR A 74 27.80 -3.94 15.89
C THR A 74 27.62 -5.35 16.42
N PRO A 75 28.59 -6.27 16.24
CA PRO A 75 28.44 -7.61 16.78
C PRO A 75 28.12 -7.46 18.26
N PHE A 76 26.91 -7.83 18.61
CA PHE A 76 26.40 -7.75 19.97
C PHE A 76 27.32 -8.55 20.85
N GLY A 77 27.90 -7.87 21.87
CA GLY A 77 28.61 -8.56 22.92
C GLY A 77 27.64 -9.55 23.62
N GLU A 78 28.13 -10.69 24.04
CA GLU A 78 27.37 -11.79 24.65
C GLU A 78 26.46 -11.38 25.83
N ASN A 79 26.54 -10.13 26.29
CA ASN A 79 25.72 -9.56 27.37
C ASN A 79 24.39 -8.89 26.91
N GLU A 80 24.19 -8.64 25.60
CA GLU A 80 22.94 -8.02 25.10
C GLU A 80 21.82 -9.01 24.79
N GLN A 81 22.07 -10.33 24.75
CA GLN A 81 21.04 -11.33 24.56
C GLN A 81 19.97 -11.37 25.67
N LYS A 82 20.20 -10.71 26.83
CA LYS A 82 19.24 -10.70 27.93
C LYS A 82 18.04 -9.77 27.76
N ASN A 83 18.02 -8.90 26.72
CA ASN A 83 16.95 -7.90 26.53
C ASN A 83 16.36 -7.89 25.10
N PHE A 84 16.49 -8.97 24.33
CA PHE A 84 15.79 -9.05 23.04
C PHE A 84 14.29 -9.14 23.29
N ARG A 85 13.59 -8.02 23.07
CA ARG A 85 12.14 -7.93 23.15
C ARG A 85 11.61 -8.13 21.73
N PRO A 86 10.87 -9.21 21.48
CA PRO A 86 10.32 -9.43 20.14
C PRO A 86 9.32 -8.32 19.81
N ALA A 87 9.58 -7.60 18.74
CA ALA A 87 8.76 -6.48 18.29
C ALA A 87 8.20 -6.75 16.89
N LEU A 88 7.06 -6.12 16.64
CA LEU A 88 6.31 -6.16 15.38
C LEU A 88 6.22 -4.73 14.83
N ARG A 89 6.46 -4.55 13.52
CA ARG A 89 6.22 -3.27 12.84
C ARG A 89 4.99 -3.35 11.96
N ILE A 90 4.01 -2.52 12.30
CA ILE A 90 2.77 -2.35 11.52
C ILE A 90 2.89 -1.04 10.75
N GLY A 91 2.76 -1.11 9.42
CA GLY A 91 2.87 0.03 8.52
C GLY A 91 1.58 0.36 7.79
N THR A 92 1.52 1.59 7.29
CA THR A 92 0.53 2.05 6.31
C THR A 92 1.25 2.58 5.09
N LEU A 93 0.75 2.23 3.90
CA LEU A 93 1.30 2.63 2.62
C LEU A 93 0.18 2.99 1.66
N HIS A 94 0.08 4.26 1.32
CA HIS A 94 -0.83 4.73 0.28
C HIS A 94 -0.03 5.04 -0.99
N VAL A 95 -0.37 4.41 -2.10
CA VAL A 95 0.19 4.70 -3.42
C VAL A 95 -0.96 5.02 -4.37
N ASN A 96 -1.13 6.32 -4.67
CA ASN A 96 -2.23 6.78 -5.53
C ASN A 96 -2.25 6.04 -6.86
N ASP A 97 -3.43 5.58 -7.27
CA ASP A 97 -3.69 4.92 -8.55
C ASP A 97 -2.69 3.78 -8.85
N LEU A 98 -2.43 2.96 -7.80
CA LEU A 98 -1.52 1.83 -7.90
C LEU A 98 -2.12 0.74 -8.80
N ASN A 99 -1.47 0.52 -9.92
CA ASN A 99 -1.75 -0.53 -10.89
C ASN A 99 -0.44 -1.19 -11.31
N LEU A 100 -0.52 -2.27 -12.08
CA LEU A 100 0.67 -3.02 -12.48
C LEU A 100 1.69 -2.17 -13.27
N PRO A 101 1.30 -1.35 -14.28
CA PRO A 101 2.23 -0.46 -14.96
C PRO A 101 2.90 0.56 -14.04
N LYS A 102 2.20 1.06 -13.02
CA LYS A 102 2.78 1.98 -12.03
C LYS A 102 3.73 1.25 -11.09
N PHE A 103 3.35 0.06 -10.61
CA PHE A 103 4.19 -0.77 -9.75
C PHE A 103 5.54 -1.09 -10.41
N GLN A 104 5.55 -1.40 -11.71
CA GLN A 104 6.75 -1.74 -12.48
C GLN A 104 7.68 -0.55 -12.75
N LYS A 105 7.27 0.69 -12.45
CA LYS A 105 8.19 1.82 -12.50
C LYS A 105 9.28 1.66 -11.44
N GLU A 106 10.53 1.79 -11.82
CA GLU A 106 11.69 1.52 -10.97
C GLU A 106 11.61 2.21 -9.59
N LYS A 107 11.23 3.49 -9.55
CA LYS A 107 11.12 4.25 -8.30
C LYS A 107 9.97 3.76 -7.40
N VAL A 108 8.85 3.34 -7.98
CA VAL A 108 7.70 2.79 -7.23
C VAL A 108 8.04 1.42 -6.67
N LEU A 109 8.56 0.53 -7.53
CA LEU A 109 9.01 -0.80 -7.13
C LEU A 109 10.05 -0.73 -6.02
N PHE A 110 11.02 0.19 -6.14
CA PHE A 110 12.04 0.39 -5.13
C PHE A 110 11.45 0.86 -3.79
N LEU A 111 10.55 1.86 -3.81
CA LEU A 111 9.85 2.30 -2.61
C LEU A 111 9.12 1.15 -1.93
N MET A 112 8.29 0.42 -2.68
CA MET A 112 7.47 -0.65 -2.13
C MET A 112 8.33 -1.79 -1.58
N ARG A 113 9.42 -2.13 -2.26
CA ARG A 113 10.38 -3.13 -1.79
C ARG A 113 11.08 -2.71 -0.49
N GLU A 114 11.60 -1.47 -0.43
CA GLU A 114 12.33 -1.00 0.74
C GLU A 114 11.42 -0.79 1.95
N PHE A 115 10.20 -0.29 1.73
CA PHE A 115 9.22 -0.19 2.81
C PHE A 115 8.71 -1.57 3.25
N GLY A 116 8.48 -2.48 2.30
CA GLY A 116 8.09 -3.86 2.58
C GLY A 116 9.08 -4.60 3.49
N ARG A 117 10.37 -4.29 3.38
CA ARG A 117 11.42 -4.88 4.24
C ARG A 117 11.42 -4.33 5.67
N GLN A 118 10.85 -3.16 5.90
CA GLN A 118 10.87 -2.51 7.21
C GLN A 118 9.68 -2.90 8.08
N CYS A 119 8.60 -3.40 7.47
CA CYS A 119 7.36 -3.70 8.18
C CYS A 119 7.03 -5.19 8.14
N ASP A 120 6.47 -5.70 9.24
CA ASP A 120 5.98 -7.07 9.32
C ASP A 120 4.54 -7.21 8.83
N LEU A 121 3.79 -6.11 8.87
CA LEU A 121 2.43 -5.99 8.37
C LEU A 121 2.23 -4.61 7.76
N ILE A 122 1.62 -4.53 6.59
CA ILE A 122 1.35 -3.28 5.89
C ILE A 122 -0.13 -3.24 5.48
N ALA A 123 -0.81 -2.16 5.86
CA ALA A 123 -2.08 -1.77 5.29
C ALA A 123 -1.80 -0.96 4.00
N LEU A 124 -2.25 -1.48 2.84
CA LEU A 124 -2.03 -0.87 1.53
C LEU A 124 -3.32 -0.21 1.04
N GLN A 125 -3.23 1.07 0.67
CA GLN A 125 -4.30 1.88 0.10
C GLN A 125 -3.94 2.41 -1.30
N GLY A 126 -4.93 3.01 -1.97
CA GLY A 126 -4.75 3.67 -3.26
C GLY A 126 -4.62 2.73 -4.47
N MET A 127 -4.82 1.43 -4.30
CA MET A 127 -4.76 0.48 -5.41
C MET A 127 -6.02 0.59 -6.28
N GLU A 128 -5.84 0.60 -7.59
CA GLU A 128 -6.95 0.55 -8.55
C GLU A 128 -7.72 -0.78 -8.43
N PRO A 129 -8.98 -0.81 -8.89
CA PRO A 129 -9.80 -2.02 -8.87
C PRO A 129 -9.16 -3.17 -9.65
N ASN A 130 -9.29 -4.39 -9.10
CA ASN A 130 -8.86 -5.65 -9.75
C ASN A 130 -7.35 -5.74 -10.05
N GLN A 131 -6.50 -5.05 -9.29
CA GLN A 131 -5.04 -5.05 -9.48
C GLN A 131 -4.33 -6.05 -8.56
N GLN A 132 -4.90 -7.23 -8.34
CA GLN A 132 -4.28 -8.26 -7.47
C GLN A 132 -2.92 -8.73 -7.97
N GLU A 133 -2.64 -8.59 -9.26
CA GLU A 133 -1.34 -8.92 -9.87
C GLU A 133 -0.21 -8.12 -9.23
N VAL A 134 -0.45 -6.86 -8.84
CA VAL A 134 0.50 -6.03 -8.10
C VAL A 134 0.94 -6.72 -6.81
N LEU A 135 -0.01 -7.31 -6.07
CA LEU A 135 0.28 -8.00 -4.81
C LEU A 135 1.12 -9.25 -5.03
N VAL A 136 0.83 -10.00 -6.09
CA VAL A 136 1.60 -11.20 -6.47
C VAL A 136 3.03 -10.82 -6.84
N GLU A 137 3.22 -9.80 -7.68
CA GLU A 137 4.56 -9.33 -8.06
C GLU A 137 5.32 -8.75 -6.87
N TRP A 138 4.67 -7.97 -6.00
CA TRP A 138 5.33 -7.43 -4.82
C TRP A 138 5.82 -8.52 -3.87
N ILE A 139 5.01 -9.55 -3.62
CA ILE A 139 5.43 -10.69 -2.81
C ILE A 139 6.58 -11.45 -3.47
N ALA A 140 6.57 -11.60 -4.80
CA ALA A 140 7.68 -12.22 -5.53
C ALA A 140 8.98 -11.40 -5.38
N GLU A 141 8.90 -10.07 -5.40
CA GLU A 141 10.06 -9.19 -5.15
C GLU A 141 10.60 -9.33 -3.71
N LEU A 142 9.72 -9.44 -2.71
CA LEU A 142 10.12 -9.68 -1.33
C LEU A 142 10.73 -11.09 -1.15
N ALA A 143 10.19 -12.09 -1.82
CA ALA A 143 10.69 -13.47 -1.78
C ALA A 143 12.12 -13.60 -2.33
N GLN A 144 12.51 -12.80 -3.34
CA GLN A 144 13.88 -12.74 -3.85
C GLN A 144 14.89 -12.32 -2.78
N GLN A 145 14.43 -11.75 -1.67
CA GLN A 145 15.23 -11.31 -0.53
C GLN A 145 15.11 -12.26 0.68
N ASN A 146 14.65 -13.49 0.46
CA ASN A 146 14.39 -14.50 1.48
C ASN A 146 13.33 -14.09 2.52
N MET A 147 12.38 -13.27 2.14
CA MET A 147 11.27 -12.82 2.99
C MET A 147 10.00 -13.58 2.60
N ASP A 148 9.37 -14.26 3.56
CA ASP A 148 8.16 -15.05 3.34
C ASP A 148 6.90 -14.23 3.66
N TYR A 149 6.43 -13.48 2.67
CA TYR A 149 5.23 -12.65 2.80
C TYR A 149 4.00 -13.33 2.18
N GLY A 150 2.85 -12.96 2.70
CA GLY A 150 1.54 -13.24 2.15
C GLY A 150 0.72 -11.98 1.98
N TYR A 151 -0.42 -12.08 1.31
CA TYR A 151 -1.37 -10.98 1.20
C TYR A 151 -2.81 -11.41 1.48
N LEU A 152 -3.60 -10.45 1.91
CA LEU A 152 -5.06 -10.50 1.94
C LEU A 152 -5.57 -9.31 1.09
N ALA A 153 -6.37 -9.61 0.06
CA ALA A 153 -6.98 -8.58 -0.78
C ALA A 153 -8.48 -8.50 -0.48
N GLY A 154 -8.96 -7.28 -0.26
CA GLY A 154 -10.39 -6.98 -0.14
C GLY A 154 -11.10 -6.95 -1.49
N PRO A 155 -12.41 -6.79 -1.51
CA PRO A 155 -13.17 -6.49 -2.71
C PRO A 155 -12.85 -5.07 -3.21
N ASN A 156 -13.35 -4.73 -4.39
CA ASN A 156 -13.40 -3.34 -4.82
C ASN A 156 -14.45 -2.59 -3.99
N VAL A 157 -14.07 -1.45 -3.44
CA VAL A 157 -14.92 -0.57 -2.63
C VAL A 157 -15.01 0.81 -3.25
N GLY A 158 -16.03 1.58 -2.89
CA GLY A 158 -16.26 2.92 -3.42
C GLY A 158 -17.34 2.98 -4.50
N ARG A 159 -17.68 4.21 -4.88
CA ARG A 159 -18.74 4.50 -5.84
C ARG A 159 -18.27 4.34 -7.28
N ALA A 160 -19.20 4.20 -8.21
CA ALA A 160 -18.89 4.09 -9.63
C ALA A 160 -18.00 5.24 -10.11
N GLY A 161 -16.86 4.90 -10.73
CA GLY A 161 -15.86 5.87 -11.19
C GLY A 161 -14.84 6.33 -10.14
N GLN A 162 -15.00 5.92 -8.88
CA GLN A 162 -14.09 6.23 -7.77
C GLN A 162 -13.83 4.99 -6.92
N GLN A 163 -13.53 3.86 -7.56
CA GLN A 163 -13.29 2.62 -6.83
C GLN A 163 -11.82 2.47 -6.44
N ARG A 164 -11.61 1.75 -5.31
CA ARG A 164 -10.30 1.35 -4.78
C ARG A 164 -10.34 -0.12 -4.37
N GLN A 165 -9.18 -0.71 -4.23
CA GLN A 165 -9.02 -2.01 -3.60
C GLN A 165 -8.00 -1.89 -2.47
N PHE A 166 -8.32 -2.40 -1.29
CA PHE A 166 -7.42 -2.45 -0.14
C PHE A 166 -6.80 -3.83 0.00
N ALA A 167 -5.59 -3.86 0.55
CA ALA A 167 -4.93 -5.13 0.85
C ALA A 167 -4.09 -5.03 2.13
N PHE A 168 -3.78 -6.19 2.70
CA PHE A 168 -2.75 -6.35 3.72
C PHE A 168 -1.62 -7.20 3.14
N ILE A 169 -0.37 -6.79 3.42
CA ILE A 169 0.84 -7.54 3.12
C ILE A 169 1.47 -7.91 4.46
N TYR A 170 1.73 -9.19 4.72
CA TYR A 170 2.19 -9.63 6.03
C TYR A 170 3.29 -10.70 5.94
N ASN A 171 4.23 -10.66 6.87
CA ASN A 171 5.29 -11.64 7.03
C ASN A 171 4.73 -12.93 7.68
N LYS A 172 4.62 -14.00 6.90
CA LYS A 172 4.05 -15.28 7.34
C LYS A 172 4.90 -16.00 8.41
N SER A 173 6.18 -15.66 8.52
CA SER A 173 7.04 -16.20 9.58
C SER A 173 6.76 -15.57 10.95
N LYS A 174 6.23 -14.34 10.97
CA LYS A 174 5.95 -13.57 12.19
C LYS A 174 4.47 -13.48 12.55
N LEU A 175 3.60 -13.58 11.56
CA LEU A 175 2.16 -13.38 11.73
C LEU A 175 1.35 -14.54 11.14
N GLU A 176 0.27 -14.83 11.78
CA GLU A 176 -0.82 -15.62 11.21
C GLU A 176 -2.11 -14.82 11.17
N THR A 177 -2.99 -15.21 10.28
CA THR A 177 -4.30 -14.60 10.09
C THR A 177 -5.29 -15.66 9.64
N ASP A 178 -6.57 -15.44 9.93
CA ASP A 178 -7.67 -16.27 9.43
C ASP A 178 -8.35 -15.56 8.26
N ARG A 179 -8.19 -16.13 7.07
CA ARG A 179 -8.81 -15.58 5.85
C ARG A 179 -10.34 -15.57 5.89
N THR A 180 -10.94 -16.39 6.72
CA THR A 180 -12.42 -16.39 6.90
C THR A 180 -12.91 -15.21 7.71
N GLN A 181 -11.99 -14.52 8.39
CA GLN A 181 -12.24 -13.31 9.17
C GLN A 181 -11.86 -12.01 8.42
N LEU A 182 -11.54 -12.10 7.13
CA LEU A 182 -11.37 -10.94 6.26
C LEU A 182 -12.74 -10.45 5.78
N TYR A 183 -13.08 -9.21 6.04
CA TYR A 183 -14.31 -8.60 5.58
C TYR A 183 -14.18 -7.10 5.36
N THR A 184 -15.11 -6.52 4.60
CA THR A 184 -15.33 -5.07 4.56
C THR A 184 -16.49 -4.70 5.47
N LEU A 185 -16.34 -3.60 6.19
CA LEU A 185 -17.40 -3.05 7.01
C LEU A 185 -18.52 -2.55 6.08
N LYS A 186 -19.74 -3.03 6.30
CA LYS A 186 -20.88 -2.61 5.47
C LYS A 186 -21.36 -1.24 5.92
N ASP A 187 -21.45 -0.31 5.00
CA ASP A 187 -22.08 0.99 5.16
C ASP A 187 -23.39 1.08 4.34
N PRO A 188 -24.53 0.65 4.89
CA PRO A 188 -25.80 0.68 4.17
C PRO A 188 -26.29 2.08 3.80
N GLN A 189 -25.78 3.11 4.45
CA GLN A 189 -26.16 4.50 4.21
C GLN A 189 -25.22 5.21 3.24
N ASP A 190 -24.14 4.52 2.79
CA ASP A 190 -23.11 5.04 1.88
C ASP A 190 -22.53 6.38 2.35
N LEU A 191 -22.22 6.45 3.67
CA LEU A 191 -21.65 7.63 4.32
C LEU A 191 -20.14 7.71 4.13
N ILE A 192 -19.48 6.57 3.97
CA ILE A 192 -18.04 6.43 3.74
C ILE A 192 -17.81 6.13 2.27
N LEU A 193 -16.87 6.83 1.65
CA LEU A 193 -16.58 6.63 0.23
C LEU A 193 -15.99 5.24 -0.05
N PHE A 194 -15.09 4.76 0.83
CA PHE A 194 -14.42 3.48 0.69
C PHE A 194 -14.62 2.64 1.96
N ASP A 195 -15.43 1.60 1.86
CA ASP A 195 -15.67 0.67 2.99
C ASP A 195 -14.34 0.12 3.55
N PRO A 196 -14.07 0.27 4.86
CA PRO A 196 -12.83 -0.21 5.45
C PRO A 196 -12.67 -1.73 5.33
N LEU A 197 -11.44 -2.18 5.09
CA LEU A 197 -11.07 -3.60 5.07
C LEU A 197 -10.57 -4.01 6.46
N VAL A 198 -11.12 -5.09 7.00
CA VAL A 198 -10.85 -5.55 8.37
C VAL A 198 -10.27 -6.96 8.33
N ALA A 199 -9.18 -7.19 9.07
CA ALA A 199 -8.57 -8.51 9.24
C ALA A 199 -8.03 -8.68 10.67
N TRP A 200 -8.07 -9.91 11.16
CA TRP A 200 -7.48 -10.31 12.42
C TRP A 200 -6.09 -10.90 12.21
N PHE A 201 -5.17 -10.63 13.15
CA PHE A 201 -3.80 -11.14 13.16
C PHE A 201 -3.39 -11.60 14.54
N ARG A 202 -2.45 -12.56 14.59
CA ARG A 202 -1.76 -13.01 15.80
C ARG A 202 -0.27 -13.18 15.52
N VAL A 203 0.57 -12.81 16.48
CA VAL A 203 2.01 -12.99 16.40
C VAL A 203 2.37 -14.47 16.54
N ARG A 204 3.29 -14.95 15.69
CA ARG A 204 3.83 -16.31 15.71
C ARG A 204 5.10 -16.42 16.56
N GLY A 205 5.44 -17.66 16.92
CA GLY A 205 6.69 -17.96 17.64
C GLY A 205 6.62 -17.68 19.15
N ILE A 206 5.44 -17.31 19.64
CA ILE A 206 5.12 -17.07 21.05
C ILE A 206 3.99 -18.01 21.45
N ASP A 207 3.92 -18.38 22.73
CA ASP A 207 2.78 -19.14 23.26
C ASP A 207 1.46 -18.41 22.87
N PRO A 208 0.49 -19.12 22.26
CA PRO A 208 -0.75 -18.49 21.80
C PRO A 208 -1.54 -17.73 22.86
N SER A 209 -1.39 -18.09 24.15
CA SER A 209 -2.04 -17.40 25.26
C SER A 209 -1.34 -16.07 25.68
N ARG A 210 -0.17 -15.82 25.10
CA ARG A 210 0.67 -14.64 25.39
C ARG A 210 1.05 -13.86 24.15
N ALA A 211 0.66 -14.36 22.98
CA ALA A 211 0.97 -13.74 21.72
C ALA A 211 0.02 -12.56 21.47
N PHE A 212 0.57 -11.42 21.10
CA PHE A 212 -0.24 -10.26 20.74
C PHE A 212 -1.23 -10.62 19.63
N THR A 213 -2.50 -10.38 19.87
CA THR A 213 -3.59 -10.50 18.90
C THR A 213 -4.22 -9.14 18.66
N PHE A 214 -4.68 -8.88 17.45
CA PHE A 214 -5.30 -7.60 17.13
C PHE A 214 -6.13 -7.65 15.85
N THR A 215 -7.05 -6.73 15.74
CA THR A 215 -7.78 -6.43 14.51
C THR A 215 -7.17 -5.21 13.84
N LEU A 216 -6.67 -5.36 12.61
CA LEU A 216 -6.22 -4.23 11.80
C LEU A 216 -7.31 -3.81 10.82
N VAL A 217 -7.61 -2.51 10.83
CA VAL A 217 -8.58 -1.86 9.95
C VAL A 217 -7.79 -1.00 8.96
N ASN A 218 -7.89 -1.35 7.68
CA ASN A 218 -7.27 -0.61 6.60
C ASN A 218 -8.31 0.34 5.99
N MET A 219 -8.01 1.63 5.94
CA MET A 219 -8.97 2.63 5.54
C MET A 219 -8.36 3.81 4.81
N GLU A 220 -9.18 4.45 3.98
CA GLU A 220 -8.88 5.69 3.26
C GLU A 220 -10.12 6.58 3.37
N LEU A 221 -10.01 7.67 4.11
CA LEU A 221 -11.09 8.64 4.26
C LEU A 221 -10.93 9.76 3.26
N SER A 222 -12.02 10.34 2.86
CA SER A 222 -12.03 11.54 2.01
C SER A 222 -11.56 12.78 2.78
N ASP A 223 -11.06 13.77 2.04
CA ASP A 223 -10.70 15.07 2.59
C ASP A 223 -11.90 15.67 3.37
N PRO A 224 -11.71 16.12 4.63
CA PRO A 224 -12.78 16.71 5.44
C PRO A 224 -13.50 17.88 4.80
N ALA A 225 -12.89 18.52 3.79
CA ALA A 225 -13.55 19.56 3.00
C ALA A 225 -14.72 19.03 2.16
N PHE A 226 -14.73 17.71 1.84
CA PHE A 226 -15.74 17.06 1.02
C PHE A 226 -16.69 16.18 1.83
N GLY A 227 -16.37 15.89 3.09
CA GLY A 227 -17.16 15.01 3.96
C GLY A 227 -16.80 15.19 5.43
N LYS A 228 -17.44 14.38 6.27
CA LYS A 228 -17.16 14.30 7.71
C LYS A 228 -16.96 12.85 8.14
N GLU A 229 -16.35 12.06 7.28
CA GLU A 229 -16.14 10.63 7.50
C GLU A 229 -15.35 10.38 8.79
N GLN A 230 -14.48 11.32 9.19
CA GLN A 230 -13.75 11.26 10.46
C GLN A 230 -14.66 11.18 11.69
N ASN A 231 -15.89 11.69 11.59
CA ASN A 231 -16.88 11.60 12.66
C ASN A 231 -17.50 10.21 12.81
N LEU A 232 -17.35 9.34 11.80
CA LEU A 232 -17.91 7.99 11.79
C LEU A 232 -16.96 6.95 12.40
N LEU A 233 -15.73 7.35 12.75
CA LEU A 233 -14.71 6.42 13.25
C LEU A 233 -15.13 5.72 14.54
N GLU A 234 -15.87 6.40 15.43
CA GLU A 234 -16.40 5.78 16.65
C GLU A 234 -17.42 4.68 16.32
N GLU A 235 -18.32 4.91 15.36
CA GLU A 235 -19.31 3.92 14.92
C GLU A 235 -18.64 2.71 14.25
N ILE A 236 -17.56 2.96 13.47
CA ILE A 236 -16.73 1.92 12.88
C ILE A 236 -16.12 1.04 13.95
N VAL A 237 -15.46 1.64 14.94
CA VAL A 237 -14.82 0.91 16.05
C VAL A 237 -15.85 0.11 16.85
N GLN A 238 -17.00 0.68 17.15
CA GLN A 238 -18.07 -0.01 17.89
C GLN A 238 -18.65 -1.19 17.08
N SER A 239 -18.82 -1.04 15.77
CA SER A 239 -19.23 -2.13 14.88
C SER A 239 -18.24 -3.30 14.93
N ILE A 240 -16.94 -3.02 14.92
CA ILE A 240 -15.89 -4.03 14.97
C ILE A 240 -15.84 -4.72 16.33
N ARG A 241 -15.95 -3.98 17.44
CA ARG A 241 -16.03 -4.55 18.79
C ARG A 241 -17.20 -5.50 18.97
N ASN A 242 -18.30 -5.23 18.28
CA ASN A 242 -19.54 -6.01 18.37
C ASN A 242 -19.65 -7.11 17.29
N ASP A 243 -18.62 -7.39 16.52
CA ASP A 243 -18.64 -8.41 15.45
C ASP A 243 -18.56 -9.86 15.95
N GLY A 244 -18.43 -10.05 17.26
CA GLY A 244 -18.47 -11.36 17.93
C GLY A 244 -17.11 -12.01 18.14
N ARG A 245 -16.02 -11.43 17.67
CA ARG A 245 -14.65 -11.97 17.83
C ARG A 245 -14.07 -11.77 19.25
N ARG A 246 -14.55 -10.79 19.99
CA ARG A 246 -14.08 -10.41 21.34
C ARG A 246 -12.62 -9.94 21.35
N GLU A 247 -12.17 -9.38 20.21
CA GLU A 247 -10.86 -8.74 20.10
C GLU A 247 -11.00 -7.29 20.57
N ASP A 248 -10.20 -6.88 21.54
CA ASP A 248 -10.22 -5.51 22.11
C ASP A 248 -9.11 -4.62 21.54
N ASP A 249 -8.06 -5.23 20.97
CA ASP A 249 -7.00 -4.51 20.26
C ASP A 249 -7.41 -4.20 18.83
N ILE A 250 -7.95 -3.00 18.65
CA ILE A 250 -8.33 -2.49 17.34
C ILE A 250 -7.34 -1.40 16.92
N ILE A 251 -6.67 -1.62 15.80
CA ILE A 251 -5.72 -0.68 15.19
C ILE A 251 -6.32 -0.18 13.88
N LEU A 252 -6.45 1.15 13.72
CA LEU A 252 -6.86 1.74 12.46
C LEU A 252 -5.62 2.25 11.73
N ALA A 253 -5.37 1.82 10.51
CA ALA A 253 -4.21 2.25 9.72
C ALA A 253 -4.64 2.72 8.33
N GLY A 254 -4.13 3.87 7.91
CA GLY A 254 -4.45 4.39 6.57
C GLY A 254 -4.44 5.90 6.46
N SER A 255 -5.18 6.41 5.49
CA SER A 255 -5.32 7.84 5.23
C SER A 255 -6.56 8.43 5.91
N PHE A 256 -6.35 9.43 6.75
CA PHE A 256 -7.38 10.15 7.47
C PHE A 256 -7.57 11.57 6.92
N GLU A 257 -6.69 12.02 6.03
CA GLU A 257 -6.65 13.33 5.37
C GLU A 257 -6.71 14.53 6.32
N CYS A 258 -6.40 14.33 7.60
CA CYS A 258 -6.35 15.39 8.60
C CYS A 258 -5.35 15.09 9.72
N ALA A 259 -5.00 16.13 10.47
CA ALA A 259 -4.17 15.99 11.66
C ALA A 259 -4.93 15.28 12.80
N VAL A 260 -4.20 14.53 13.65
CA VAL A 260 -4.75 13.71 14.75
C VAL A 260 -5.71 14.50 15.65
N GLN A 261 -5.38 15.74 15.98
CA GLN A 261 -6.22 16.61 16.82
C GLN A 261 -7.58 16.95 16.19
N ASN A 262 -7.74 16.73 14.89
CA ASN A 262 -8.99 16.96 14.16
C ASN A 262 -9.81 15.66 14.02
N ILE A 263 -9.31 14.54 14.52
CA ILE A 263 -10.01 13.26 14.55
C ILE A 263 -10.79 13.16 15.88
N PRO A 264 -12.14 13.18 15.86
CA PRO A 264 -12.94 13.17 17.08
C PRO A 264 -12.64 11.98 18.00
N LEU A 265 -12.38 10.81 17.41
CA LEU A 265 -12.01 9.58 18.12
C LEU A 265 -10.80 9.78 19.05
N CYS A 266 -9.84 10.63 18.67
CA CYS A 266 -8.65 10.90 19.46
C CYS A 266 -8.92 11.73 20.75
N ASN A 267 -10.12 12.30 20.89
CA ASN A 267 -10.54 12.94 22.14
C ASN A 267 -10.97 11.93 23.21
N ASP A 268 -11.22 10.67 22.85
CA ASP A 268 -11.76 9.62 23.71
C ASP A 268 -10.73 8.51 24.01
N GLY A 269 -9.47 8.91 24.20
CA GLY A 269 -8.38 8.01 24.62
C GLY A 269 -7.73 7.23 23.48
N TRP A 270 -8.00 7.60 22.25
CA TRP A 270 -7.23 7.16 21.11
C TRP A 270 -6.03 8.08 20.87
N LEU A 271 -4.97 7.53 20.34
CA LEU A 271 -3.79 8.29 19.97
C LEU A 271 -3.32 7.92 18.55
N GLY A 272 -2.72 8.88 17.88
CA GLY A 272 -2.01 8.64 16.64
C GLY A 272 -0.56 8.27 16.92
N VAL A 273 -0.14 7.11 16.43
CA VAL A 273 1.23 6.58 16.58
C VAL A 273 2.27 7.53 16.01
N LEU A 274 1.93 8.26 14.95
CA LEU A 274 2.81 9.25 14.32
C LEU A 274 2.74 10.64 14.99
N GLY A 275 1.80 10.84 15.94
CA GLY A 275 1.56 12.18 16.48
C GLY A 275 1.19 13.18 15.37
N ASP A 276 1.87 14.34 15.36
CA ASP A 276 1.64 15.40 14.39
C ASP A 276 2.70 15.43 13.25
N MET A 277 3.36 14.30 12.98
CA MET A 277 4.33 14.21 11.87
C MET A 277 3.62 14.37 10.52
N PRO A 278 4.16 15.21 9.61
CA PRO A 278 3.64 15.31 8.26
C PRO A 278 3.91 14.03 7.47
N THR A 279 2.94 13.60 6.67
CA THR A 279 2.98 12.37 5.88
C THR A 279 2.77 12.64 4.38
N ASP A 280 3.02 13.85 3.92
CA ASP A 280 3.04 14.19 2.50
C ASP A 280 4.45 14.62 2.04
N PRO A 281 4.79 14.48 0.75
CA PRO A 281 6.10 14.84 0.22
C PRO A 281 6.51 16.31 0.40
N SER A 282 5.56 17.22 0.62
CA SER A 282 5.86 18.63 0.92
C SER A 282 6.12 18.90 2.39
N PHE A 283 5.91 17.91 3.27
CA PHE A 283 6.00 18.03 4.74
C PHE A 283 5.05 19.07 5.34
N GLN A 284 3.90 19.29 4.71
CA GLN A 284 2.91 20.25 5.19
C GLN A 284 1.61 19.62 5.67
N LYS A 285 1.25 18.45 5.12
CA LYS A 285 -0.02 17.78 5.40
C LYS A 285 0.18 16.54 6.26
N ARG A 286 -0.79 16.28 7.15
CA ARG A 286 -0.92 15.07 7.94
C ARG A 286 -2.06 14.29 7.35
N ARG A 287 -1.74 13.34 6.48
CA ARG A 287 -2.73 12.55 5.76
C ARG A 287 -2.93 11.19 6.40
N ASP A 288 -1.83 10.53 6.72
CA ASP A 288 -1.80 9.14 7.15
C ASP A 288 -1.47 9.04 8.63
N ASN A 289 -2.00 8.01 9.28
CA ASN A 289 -1.66 7.68 10.65
C ASN A 289 -1.96 6.20 10.95
N ILE A 290 -1.57 5.77 12.14
CA ILE A 290 -1.97 4.53 12.77
C ILE A 290 -2.61 4.95 14.10
N LEU A 291 -3.90 4.67 14.28
CA LEU A 291 -4.64 5.03 15.47
C LEU A 291 -4.82 3.81 16.35
N ILE A 292 -4.55 3.97 17.63
CA ILE A 292 -4.71 2.93 18.65
C ILE A 292 -5.44 3.48 19.87
N GLN A 293 -6.14 2.63 20.59
CA GLN A 293 -6.72 3.00 21.87
C GLN A 293 -5.72 2.68 22.99
N SER A 294 -5.21 3.70 23.64
CA SER A 294 -4.12 3.59 24.62
C SER A 294 -4.41 2.72 25.85
N ARG A 295 -5.70 2.42 26.12
CA ARG A 295 -6.12 1.61 27.26
C ARG A 295 -6.22 0.12 26.95
N THR A 296 -6.40 -0.24 25.70
CA THR A 296 -6.50 -1.64 25.24
C THR A 296 -5.21 -2.07 24.55
N THR A 297 -4.67 -1.25 23.68
CA THR A 297 -3.44 -1.58 22.93
C THR A 297 -2.20 -1.12 23.71
N GLU A 298 -1.87 -1.86 24.78
CA GLU A 298 -0.69 -1.60 25.64
C GLU A 298 0.63 -2.03 24.95
N GLU A 299 0.53 -2.75 23.84
CA GLU A 299 1.65 -3.28 23.04
C GLU A 299 2.42 -2.19 22.31
N PHE A 300 1.87 -1.00 22.13
CA PHE A 300 2.57 0.08 21.46
C PHE A 300 3.82 0.51 22.22
N LEU A 301 4.99 0.41 21.56
CA LEU A 301 6.29 0.70 22.17
C LEU A 301 6.69 2.19 22.18
N GLY A 302 5.74 3.08 21.85
CA GLY A 302 6.00 4.53 21.83
C GLY A 302 6.86 4.97 20.64
N LYS A 303 7.04 4.13 19.64
CA LYS A 303 7.86 4.44 18.46
C LYS A 303 7.03 4.38 17.18
N GLY A 304 6.92 5.51 16.49
CA GLY A 304 6.36 5.64 15.15
C GLY A 304 7.29 6.46 14.28
N GLU A 305 7.39 6.11 13.01
CA GLU A 305 8.25 6.81 12.04
C GLU A 305 7.53 6.96 10.69
N VAL A 306 7.85 8.07 10.01
CA VAL A 306 7.49 8.31 8.61
C VAL A 306 8.71 7.98 7.75
N PHE A 307 8.53 7.14 6.75
CA PHE A 307 9.58 6.81 5.81
C PHE A 307 9.75 7.91 4.77
N ASP A 308 10.68 8.81 5.05
CA ASP A 308 11.05 9.92 4.16
C ASP A 308 11.86 9.41 2.98
N PHE A 309 11.17 8.88 1.97
CA PHE A 309 11.81 8.37 0.78
C PHE A 309 12.35 9.48 -0.14
N LEU A 310 11.94 10.76 0.07
CA LEU A 310 12.54 11.88 -0.65
C LEU A 310 14.00 12.04 -0.26
N ARG A 311 14.26 12.11 1.06
CA ARG A 311 15.64 12.23 1.56
C ARG A 311 16.41 10.95 1.31
N ALA A 312 15.78 9.80 1.56
CA ALA A 312 16.43 8.51 1.34
C ALA A 312 16.92 8.34 -0.10
N TYR A 313 16.21 8.92 -1.10
CA TYR A 313 16.52 8.76 -2.52
C TYR A 313 16.89 10.06 -3.23
N ASN A 314 17.13 11.13 -2.47
CA ASN A 314 17.48 12.45 -3.00
C ASN A 314 16.53 12.93 -4.10
N LEU A 315 15.22 12.77 -3.88
CA LEU A 315 14.20 13.16 -4.82
C LEU A 315 13.74 14.59 -4.59
N THR A 316 13.33 15.26 -5.66
CA THR A 316 12.54 16.48 -5.57
C THR A 316 11.10 16.14 -5.13
N VAL A 317 10.38 17.13 -4.61
CA VAL A 317 8.96 16.97 -4.25
C VAL A 317 8.12 16.53 -5.46
N GLN A 318 8.39 17.07 -6.65
CA GLN A 318 7.70 16.70 -7.89
C GLN A 318 7.93 15.23 -8.27
N GLU A 319 9.14 14.73 -8.14
CA GLU A 319 9.44 13.32 -8.40
C GLU A 319 8.78 12.39 -7.37
N ALA A 320 8.79 12.80 -6.10
CA ALA A 320 8.14 12.04 -5.04
C ALA A 320 6.61 11.95 -5.24
N ILE A 321 5.95 13.05 -5.62
CA ILE A 321 4.51 13.07 -5.91
C ILE A 321 4.15 12.12 -7.07
N GLN A 322 5.04 11.92 -8.05
CA GLN A 322 4.81 10.94 -9.11
C GLN A 322 4.81 9.49 -8.61
N ILE A 323 5.50 9.21 -7.51
CA ILE A 323 5.50 7.91 -6.84
C ILE A 323 4.26 7.80 -5.96
N SER A 324 4.15 8.69 -4.97
CA SER A 324 2.99 8.81 -4.08
C SER A 324 2.85 10.23 -3.53
N GLN A 325 1.61 10.66 -3.30
CA GLN A 325 1.29 11.89 -2.56
C GLN A 325 1.34 11.69 -1.04
N HIS A 326 1.65 10.48 -0.59
CA HIS A 326 1.72 10.07 0.81
C HIS A 326 3.10 9.51 1.11
N LEU A 327 3.61 9.78 2.30
CA LEU A 327 4.82 9.14 2.82
C LEU A 327 4.40 7.91 3.64
N PRO A 328 4.98 6.73 3.36
CA PRO A 328 4.72 5.55 4.15
C PRO A 328 5.12 5.74 5.61
N ALA A 329 4.42 5.10 6.51
CA ALA A 329 4.71 5.22 7.94
C ALA A 329 4.47 3.90 8.68
N TRP A 330 5.10 3.74 9.84
CA TRP A 330 4.95 2.54 10.65
C TRP A 330 5.00 2.86 12.16
N GLY A 331 4.43 1.94 12.95
CA GLY A 331 4.53 1.90 14.40
C GLY A 331 5.14 0.58 14.87
N GLU A 332 5.83 0.61 16.02
CA GLU A 332 6.47 -0.56 16.63
C GLU A 332 5.66 -1.03 17.85
N PHE A 333 5.35 -2.33 17.86
CA PHE A 333 4.50 -2.95 18.88
C PHE A 333 5.23 -4.13 19.51
N SER A 334 4.93 -4.42 20.77
CA SER A 334 5.33 -5.67 21.43
C SER A 334 4.71 -6.86 20.72
N ALA A 335 5.46 -7.95 20.63
CA ALA A 335 4.91 -9.22 20.17
C ALA A 335 4.16 -9.98 21.30
N LEU A 336 4.21 -9.48 22.53
CA LEU A 336 3.56 -10.06 23.68
C LEU A 336 2.32 -9.25 24.07
N GLU A 337 1.25 -9.94 24.40
CA GLU A 337 0.01 -9.42 24.93
C GLU A 337 0.26 -8.69 26.26
N GLY A 338 -0.41 -7.52 26.48
CA GLY A 338 -0.21 -6.66 27.64
C GLY A 338 1.14 -5.96 27.67
N GLY A 339 1.83 -5.92 26.53
CA GLY A 339 3.11 -5.24 26.40
C GLY A 339 4.25 -5.90 27.17
N PHE A 340 5.27 -5.12 27.46
CA PHE A 340 6.38 -5.54 28.32
C PHE A 340 6.12 -5.07 29.75
N GLN A 341 5.62 -5.94 30.60
CA GLN A 341 5.58 -5.72 32.06
C GLN A 341 6.96 -5.82 32.69
#